data_963a2854ebb0233f0837ba03abd32e10
#
_entry.id   963a2854ebb0233f0837ba03abd32e10
#
_cell.length_a   1.000
_cell.length_b   1.000
_cell.length_c   1.000
_cell.angle_alpha   90.00
_cell.angle_beta   90.00
_cell.angle_gamma   90.00
#
_symmetry.space_group_name_H-M   'P 1'
#
loop_
_entity.id
_entity.type
_entity.pdbx_description
1 polymer ?
#
loop_
_entity_poly.entity_id
_entity_poly.type
_entity_poly.pdbx_seq_one_letter_code
_entity_poly.pdbx_strand_id
1 'polypeptide(L)'
;MASMANEKVYIHEFIDIIGHNRANYMHHMTANWSPIAQVERQQLCYGVWGTVGTTRRWPEVVNLWEEDGFEGLASSFRHEFNHPTLQDPALSAWWARAQQFRRAGVDRVLVPAPWTRTIEELCADGVTGETYAHELFQLRPGTAWEFLELVRTQGIPVLERFGWQLIGAFATAMRNDSEVILLWSIPTWEQWGACEAAQRGDSALVEWKHQMSSLALDWERCLLVDSPLCPLRTGRQPSESDRDSFQLPD
;
A
#
# COMPACT_ATOMS: atom_id res chain seq x y z
N MET A 1 12.76 -23.66 1.20
CA MET A 1 12.96 -23.28 -0.21
C MET A 1 13.37 -21.81 -0.20
N ALA A 2 14.36 -21.37 -0.97
CA ALA A 2 14.62 -19.94 -1.12
C ALA A 2 13.38 -19.33 -1.79
N SER A 3 12.77 -18.31 -1.19
CA SER A 3 11.72 -17.54 -1.84
C SER A 3 12.29 -17.00 -3.16
N MET A 4 11.52 -17.13 -4.25
CA MET A 4 11.89 -16.46 -5.50
C MET A 4 11.86 -14.95 -5.26
N ALA A 5 12.73 -14.22 -5.95
CA ALA A 5 12.71 -12.76 -5.86
C ALA A 5 11.34 -12.24 -6.32
N ASN A 6 10.80 -11.25 -5.62
CA ASN A 6 9.58 -10.58 -6.04
C ASN A 6 9.87 -9.71 -7.28
N GLU A 7 9.30 -10.06 -8.42
CA GLU A 7 9.42 -9.36 -9.70
C GLU A 7 8.17 -8.54 -10.05
N LYS A 8 7.23 -8.42 -9.11
CA LYS A 8 6.01 -7.63 -9.28
C LYS A 8 6.32 -6.12 -9.36
N VAL A 9 5.35 -5.35 -9.79
CA VAL A 9 5.37 -3.88 -9.75
C VAL A 9 4.07 -3.44 -9.10
N TYR A 10 4.11 -2.32 -8.40
CA TYR A 10 2.96 -1.89 -7.60
C TYR A 10 2.54 -0.48 -7.99
N ILE A 11 1.22 -0.23 -7.97
CA ILE A 11 0.64 1.11 -8.03
C ILE A 11 0.20 1.49 -6.62
N HIS A 12 0.76 2.57 -6.10
CA HIS A 12 0.43 3.11 -4.79
C HIS A 12 -0.25 4.46 -4.96
N GLU A 13 -1.34 4.67 -4.24
CA GLU A 13 -2.13 5.88 -4.33
C GLU A 13 -2.43 6.44 -2.95
N PHE A 14 -2.17 7.74 -2.73
CA PHE A 14 -2.79 8.53 -1.66
C PHE A 14 -3.96 9.30 -2.23
N ILE A 15 -5.16 9.05 -1.72
CA ILE A 15 -6.40 9.58 -2.27
C ILE A 15 -7.07 10.55 -1.30
N ASP A 16 -7.28 11.79 -1.74
CA ASP A 16 -8.06 12.79 -1.01
C ASP A 16 -9.56 12.46 -1.06
N ILE A 17 -10.17 12.31 0.09
CA ILE A 17 -11.59 11.97 0.22
C ILE A 17 -12.43 13.23 0.48
N ILE A 18 -13.64 13.25 -0.04
CA ILE A 18 -14.61 14.35 0.16
C ILE A 18 -15.47 14.05 1.38
N GLY A 19 -15.44 14.92 2.38
CA GLY A 19 -16.31 14.82 3.56
C GLY A 19 -16.16 13.51 4.31
N HIS A 20 -17.27 12.82 4.59
CA HIS A 20 -17.31 11.55 5.35
C HIS A 20 -17.34 10.30 4.48
N ASN A 21 -16.94 10.39 3.20
CA ASN A 21 -17.07 9.31 2.22
C ASN A 21 -15.94 8.26 2.25
N ARG A 22 -15.07 8.26 3.26
CA ARG A 22 -13.95 7.32 3.34
C ARG A 22 -14.41 5.86 3.24
N ALA A 23 -15.38 5.45 4.04
CA ALA A 23 -15.89 4.08 4.02
C ALA A 23 -16.55 3.72 2.68
N ASN A 24 -17.31 4.64 2.09
CA ASN A 24 -17.94 4.46 0.79
C ASN A 24 -16.91 4.29 -0.33
N TYR A 25 -15.84 5.10 -0.31
CA TYR A 25 -14.76 4.99 -1.27
C TYR A 25 -13.98 3.67 -1.13
N MET A 26 -13.60 3.30 0.11
CA MET A 26 -12.88 2.06 0.37
C MET A 26 -13.70 0.84 -0.08
N HIS A 27 -15.01 0.83 0.20
CA HIS A 27 -15.91 -0.22 -0.27
C HIS A 27 -16.00 -0.24 -1.80
N HIS A 28 -16.20 0.92 -2.44
CA HIS A 28 -16.30 1.01 -3.90
C HIS A 28 -15.00 0.55 -4.59
N MET A 29 -13.85 0.81 -3.99
CA MET A 29 -12.55 0.36 -4.48
C MET A 29 -12.38 -1.16 -4.34
N THR A 30 -12.69 -1.72 -3.17
CA THR A 30 -12.50 -3.16 -2.92
C THR A 30 -13.61 -4.01 -3.54
N ALA A 31 -14.89 -3.67 -3.33
CA ALA A 31 -16.02 -4.47 -3.81
C ALA A 31 -16.25 -4.32 -5.32
N ASN A 32 -16.17 -3.11 -5.86
CA ASN A 32 -16.62 -2.83 -7.23
C ASN A 32 -15.46 -2.71 -8.23
N TRP A 33 -14.30 -2.17 -7.85
CA TRP A 33 -13.16 -2.07 -8.76
C TRP A 33 -12.30 -3.32 -8.79
N SER A 34 -11.90 -3.84 -7.62
CA SER A 34 -10.95 -4.96 -7.57
C SER A 34 -11.36 -6.19 -8.40
N PRO A 35 -12.62 -6.67 -8.40
CA PRO A 35 -13.02 -7.79 -9.26
C PRO A 35 -12.90 -7.48 -10.76
N ILE A 36 -13.17 -6.24 -11.17
CA ILE A 36 -13.01 -5.81 -12.57
C ILE A 36 -11.52 -5.80 -12.94
N ALA A 37 -10.70 -5.17 -12.11
CA ALA A 37 -9.25 -5.05 -12.33
C ALA A 37 -8.56 -6.40 -12.44
N GLN A 38 -8.96 -7.39 -11.63
CA GLN A 38 -8.45 -8.76 -11.71
C GLN A 38 -8.70 -9.40 -13.07
N VAL A 39 -9.90 -9.23 -13.63
CA VAL A 39 -10.31 -9.86 -14.91
C VAL A 39 -9.73 -9.10 -16.10
N GLU A 40 -9.83 -7.78 -16.11
CA GLU A 40 -9.50 -6.96 -17.27
C GLU A 40 -8.03 -6.57 -17.35
N ARG A 41 -7.34 -6.50 -16.19
CA ARG A 41 -5.97 -5.97 -16.06
C ARG A 41 -4.99 -6.93 -15.40
N GLN A 42 -5.47 -8.06 -14.86
CA GLN A 42 -4.68 -8.97 -14.00
C GLN A 42 -4.05 -8.27 -12.79
N GLN A 43 -4.67 -7.19 -12.35
CA GLN A 43 -4.25 -6.38 -11.22
C GLN A 43 -4.87 -6.90 -9.94
N LEU A 44 -4.04 -7.24 -8.95
CA LEU A 44 -4.50 -7.71 -7.65
C LEU A 44 -4.60 -6.56 -6.64
N CYS A 45 -5.64 -6.59 -5.80
CA CYS A 45 -5.70 -5.71 -4.64
C CYS A 45 -4.67 -6.17 -3.61
N TYR A 46 -3.65 -5.35 -3.34
CA TYR A 46 -2.73 -5.59 -2.22
C TYR A 46 -3.35 -5.10 -0.91
N GLY A 47 -3.99 -3.94 -0.97
CA GLY A 47 -4.77 -3.43 0.14
C GLY A 47 -5.38 -2.06 -0.13
N VAL A 48 -6.43 -1.77 0.65
CA VAL A 48 -7.12 -0.48 0.68
C VAL A 48 -7.31 -0.10 2.14
N TRP A 49 -6.74 1.03 2.53
CA TRP A 49 -6.70 1.47 3.93
C TRP A 49 -7.15 2.92 4.08
N GLY A 50 -7.89 3.20 5.14
CA GLY A 50 -8.19 4.56 5.56
C GLY A 50 -7.16 5.07 6.56
N THR A 51 -6.70 6.31 6.41
CA THR A 51 -5.78 6.94 7.36
C THR A 51 -6.43 7.19 8.72
N VAL A 52 -5.65 7.04 9.80
CA VAL A 52 -6.04 7.47 11.14
C VAL A 52 -5.75 8.96 11.27
N GLY A 53 -6.79 9.77 11.39
CA GLY A 53 -6.74 11.22 11.21
C GLY A 53 -5.79 12.00 12.11
N THR A 54 -5.46 11.45 13.30
CA THR A 54 -4.50 12.08 14.23
C THR A 54 -3.04 11.87 13.83
N THR A 55 -2.78 11.03 12.82
CA THR A 55 -1.41 10.66 12.42
C THR A 55 -0.99 11.24 11.07
N ARG A 56 -1.95 11.73 10.29
CA ARG A 56 -1.71 12.36 8.99
C ARG A 56 -2.91 13.24 8.60
N ARG A 57 -2.82 13.89 7.44
CA ARG A 57 -3.93 14.58 6.79
C ARG A 57 -5.15 13.65 6.67
N TRP A 58 -6.32 14.18 7.00
CA TRP A 58 -7.58 13.44 7.02
C TRP A 58 -8.69 14.24 6.31
N PRO A 59 -9.60 13.60 5.59
CA PRO A 59 -9.67 12.16 5.31
C PRO A 59 -8.87 11.77 4.04
N GLU A 60 -8.04 10.74 4.18
CA GLU A 60 -7.31 10.13 3.07
C GLU A 60 -7.50 8.61 3.06
N VAL A 61 -7.31 7.99 1.89
CA VAL A 61 -7.24 6.55 1.70
C VAL A 61 -5.94 6.21 0.97
N VAL A 62 -5.33 5.10 1.37
CA VAL A 62 -4.18 4.51 0.68
C VAL A 62 -4.66 3.27 -0.06
N ASN A 63 -4.38 3.20 -1.36
CA ASN A 63 -4.56 1.99 -2.14
C ASN A 63 -3.20 1.46 -2.57
N LEU A 64 -3.08 0.15 -2.64
CA LEU A 64 -1.92 -0.52 -3.22
C LEU A 64 -2.40 -1.67 -4.09
N TRP A 65 -1.91 -1.70 -5.33
CA TRP A 65 -2.24 -2.68 -6.36
C TRP A 65 -0.98 -3.40 -6.79
N GLU A 66 -1.08 -4.71 -7.01
CA GLU A 66 0.01 -5.56 -7.47
C GLU A 66 -0.20 -5.90 -8.95
N GLU A 67 0.82 -5.65 -9.78
CA GLU A 67 0.87 -5.92 -11.21
C GLU A 67 1.92 -6.99 -11.52
N ASP A 68 1.75 -7.71 -12.60
CA ASP A 68 2.68 -8.76 -13.05
C ASP A 68 3.92 -8.17 -13.74
N GLY A 69 4.74 -7.48 -12.95
CA GLY A 69 5.92 -6.78 -13.41
C GLY A 69 5.61 -5.57 -14.31
N PHE A 70 6.65 -5.01 -14.92
CA PHE A 70 6.48 -3.88 -15.84
C PHE A 70 5.75 -4.26 -17.13
N GLU A 71 5.75 -5.53 -17.54
CA GLU A 71 5.00 -5.99 -18.70
C GLU A 71 3.49 -6.00 -18.41
N GLY A 72 3.10 -6.47 -17.21
CA GLY A 72 1.71 -6.41 -16.75
C GLY A 72 1.22 -4.97 -16.64
N LEU A 73 2.01 -4.09 -15.99
CA LEU A 73 1.69 -2.66 -15.89
C LEU A 73 1.56 -2.00 -17.27
N ALA A 74 2.46 -2.28 -18.21
CA ALA A 74 2.37 -1.76 -19.57
C ALA A 74 1.12 -2.26 -20.31
N SER A 75 0.71 -3.50 -20.06
CA SER A 75 -0.53 -4.06 -20.60
C SER A 75 -1.76 -3.37 -20.03
N SER A 76 -1.78 -3.12 -18.71
CA SER A 76 -2.83 -2.37 -18.03
C SER A 76 -2.96 -0.95 -18.60
N PHE A 77 -1.85 -0.24 -18.80
CA PHE A 77 -1.85 1.09 -19.40
C PHE A 77 -2.33 1.09 -20.85
N ARG A 78 -1.96 0.07 -21.68
CA ARG A 78 -2.48 -0.04 -23.05
C ARG A 78 -3.99 -0.29 -23.05
N HIS A 79 -4.49 -1.12 -22.15
CA HIS A 79 -5.93 -1.36 -22.02
C HIS A 79 -6.69 -0.05 -21.78
N GLU A 80 -6.16 0.83 -20.95
CA GLU A 80 -6.78 2.12 -20.65
C GLU A 80 -6.57 3.15 -21.77
N PHE A 81 -5.31 3.46 -22.09
CA PHE A 81 -4.98 4.63 -22.90
C PHE A 81 -5.07 4.43 -24.40
N ASN A 82 -5.14 3.19 -24.90
CA ASN A 82 -5.41 2.92 -26.31
C ASN A 82 -6.91 3.01 -26.64
N HIS A 83 -7.78 3.17 -25.66
CA HIS A 83 -9.20 3.42 -25.92
C HIS A 83 -9.40 4.81 -26.55
N PRO A 84 -10.35 4.98 -27.53
CA PRO A 84 -10.57 6.27 -28.19
C PRO A 84 -10.86 7.45 -27.25
N THR A 85 -11.39 7.17 -26.06
CA THR A 85 -11.66 8.18 -25.02
C THR A 85 -10.50 8.33 -24.02
N LEU A 86 -9.37 7.66 -24.23
CA LEU A 86 -8.24 7.56 -23.30
C LEU A 86 -8.62 7.00 -21.91
N GLN A 87 -9.71 6.25 -21.87
CA GLN A 87 -10.19 5.58 -20.67
C GLN A 87 -11.09 4.41 -21.08
N ASP A 88 -10.88 3.23 -20.53
CA ASP A 88 -11.75 2.09 -20.83
C ASP A 88 -13.15 2.28 -20.22
N PRO A 89 -14.21 1.65 -20.82
CA PRO A 89 -15.58 1.84 -20.36
C PRO A 89 -15.85 1.39 -18.92
N ALA A 90 -15.20 0.31 -18.46
CA ALA A 90 -15.39 -0.20 -17.09
C ALA A 90 -14.81 0.77 -16.07
N LEU A 91 -13.60 1.30 -16.33
CA LEU A 91 -13.00 2.32 -15.49
C LEU A 91 -13.80 3.63 -15.53
N SER A 92 -14.29 4.03 -16.70
CA SER A 92 -15.16 5.21 -16.83
C SER A 92 -16.43 5.09 -15.99
N ALA A 93 -17.06 3.92 -16.02
CA ALA A 93 -18.25 3.62 -15.21
C ALA A 93 -17.94 3.67 -13.71
N TRP A 94 -16.82 3.06 -13.30
CA TRP A 94 -16.35 3.13 -11.92
C TRP A 94 -16.09 4.58 -11.47
N TRP A 95 -15.42 5.37 -12.33
CA TRP A 95 -15.12 6.79 -12.05
C TRP A 95 -16.36 7.65 -11.88
N ALA A 96 -17.42 7.42 -12.64
CA ALA A 96 -18.70 8.16 -12.50
C ALA A 96 -19.25 8.07 -11.07
N ARG A 97 -18.96 6.98 -10.35
CA ARG A 97 -19.30 6.83 -8.94
C ARG A 97 -18.21 7.37 -8.02
N ALA A 98 -16.95 7.04 -8.29
CA ALA A 98 -15.80 7.37 -7.43
C ALA A 98 -15.62 8.89 -7.23
N GLN A 99 -15.88 9.69 -8.26
CA GLN A 99 -15.80 11.16 -8.20
C GLN A 99 -16.70 11.79 -7.14
N GLN A 100 -17.71 11.10 -6.68
CA GLN A 100 -18.58 11.56 -5.58
C GLN A 100 -17.90 11.44 -4.22
N PHE A 101 -16.85 10.62 -4.12
CA PHE A 101 -16.16 10.29 -2.88
C PHE A 101 -14.77 10.88 -2.77
N ARG A 102 -14.11 11.11 -3.92
CA ARG A 102 -12.72 11.59 -3.99
C ARG A 102 -12.59 12.82 -4.90
N ARG A 103 -11.53 13.59 -4.72
CA ARG A 103 -11.25 14.78 -5.56
C ARG A 103 -9.85 14.78 -6.19
N ALA A 104 -8.87 14.18 -5.53
CA ALA A 104 -7.48 14.20 -5.96
C ALA A 104 -6.72 13.02 -5.39
N GLY A 105 -5.49 12.84 -5.82
CA GLY A 105 -4.57 11.84 -5.29
C GLY A 105 -3.14 12.11 -5.76
N VAL A 106 -2.22 11.35 -5.18
CA VAL A 106 -0.82 11.27 -5.62
C VAL A 106 -0.50 9.80 -5.81
N ASP A 107 -0.17 9.46 -7.04
CA ASP A 107 0.10 8.07 -7.43
C ASP A 107 1.61 7.85 -7.63
N ARG A 108 2.05 6.63 -7.38
CA ARG A 108 3.43 6.17 -7.53
C ARG A 108 3.47 4.80 -8.16
N VAL A 109 4.48 4.58 -8.98
CA VAL A 109 4.87 3.22 -9.39
C VAL A 109 5.99 2.77 -8.46
N LEU A 110 5.81 1.62 -7.82
CA LEU A 110 6.75 1.09 -6.85
C LEU A 110 7.41 -0.20 -7.36
N VAL A 111 8.70 -0.32 -7.08
CA VAL A 111 9.51 -1.52 -7.34
C VAL A 111 9.83 -2.17 -5.99
N PRO A 112 9.46 -3.45 -5.76
CA PRO A 112 9.66 -4.09 -4.49
C PRO A 112 11.14 -4.41 -4.25
N ALA A 113 11.56 -4.41 -2.98
CA ALA A 113 12.77 -5.11 -2.62
C ALA A 113 12.59 -6.62 -2.94
N PRO A 114 13.63 -7.32 -3.45
CA PRO A 114 13.49 -8.71 -3.91
C PRO A 114 12.92 -9.69 -2.88
N TRP A 115 13.03 -9.36 -1.61
CA TRP A 115 12.55 -10.14 -0.45
C TRP A 115 11.16 -9.69 0.05
N THR A 116 10.52 -8.70 -0.59
CA THR A 116 9.15 -8.29 -0.27
C THR A 116 8.16 -9.38 -0.68
N ARG A 117 7.25 -9.76 0.21
CA ARG A 117 6.22 -10.77 -0.08
C ARG A 117 5.14 -10.21 -1.00
N THR A 118 4.63 -11.06 -1.89
CA THR A 118 3.43 -10.78 -2.70
C THR A 118 2.17 -10.82 -1.83
N ILE A 119 1.05 -10.31 -2.35
CA ILE A 119 -0.22 -10.38 -1.62
C ILE A 119 -0.68 -11.83 -1.42
N GLU A 120 -0.43 -12.72 -2.37
CA GLU A 120 -0.77 -14.12 -2.25
C GLU A 120 0.02 -14.81 -1.13
N GLU A 121 1.34 -14.53 -1.03
CA GLU A 121 2.17 -15.05 0.05
C GLU A 121 1.72 -14.51 1.41
N LEU A 122 1.40 -13.22 1.52
CA LEU A 122 0.90 -12.63 2.76
C LEU A 122 -0.42 -13.23 3.23
N CYS A 123 -1.36 -13.46 2.30
CA CYS A 123 -2.63 -14.12 2.60
C CYS A 123 -2.42 -15.59 3.01
N ALA A 124 -1.54 -16.31 2.31
CA ALA A 124 -1.22 -17.71 2.63
C ALA A 124 -0.56 -17.85 4.02
N ASP A 125 0.26 -16.89 4.40
CA ASP A 125 0.89 -16.81 5.73
C ASP A 125 -0.07 -16.30 6.83
N GLY A 126 -1.30 -15.91 6.48
CA GLY A 126 -2.31 -15.40 7.41
C GLY A 126 -1.95 -14.05 8.05
N VAL A 127 -1.17 -13.22 7.36
CA VAL A 127 -0.76 -11.91 7.88
C VAL A 127 -1.95 -10.97 7.95
N THR A 128 -2.20 -10.44 9.15
CA THR A 128 -3.28 -9.48 9.42
C THR A 128 -2.87 -8.50 10.52
N GLY A 129 -3.62 -7.42 10.72
CA GLY A 129 -3.40 -6.46 11.80
C GLY A 129 -4.66 -5.69 12.16
N GLU A 130 -4.76 -5.21 13.40
CA GLU A 130 -5.79 -4.23 13.79
C GLU A 130 -5.48 -2.84 13.20
N THR A 131 -4.21 -2.56 13.01
CA THR A 131 -3.72 -1.32 12.39
C THR A 131 -2.48 -1.61 11.55
N TYR A 132 -2.17 -0.68 10.68
CA TYR A 132 -1.00 -0.75 9.82
C TYR A 132 -0.23 0.55 9.91
N ALA A 133 1.08 0.50 9.72
CA ALA A 133 1.89 1.71 9.59
C ALA A 133 2.35 1.84 8.13
N HIS A 134 2.13 3.02 7.57
CA HIS A 134 2.70 3.44 6.30
C HIS A 134 3.81 4.43 6.59
N GLU A 135 4.98 4.18 6.05
CA GLU A 135 6.15 5.06 6.15
C GLU A 135 6.58 5.53 4.78
N LEU A 136 6.83 6.82 4.65
CA LEU A 136 7.39 7.44 3.46
C LEU A 136 8.73 8.08 3.83
N PHE A 137 9.77 7.67 3.12
CA PHE A 137 11.13 8.17 3.29
C PHE A 137 11.55 8.97 2.07
N GLN A 138 12.04 10.19 2.31
CA GLN A 138 12.85 10.92 1.35
C GLN A 138 14.32 10.66 1.66
N LEU A 139 15.04 10.11 0.72
CA LEU A 139 16.42 9.68 0.87
C LEU A 139 17.38 10.54 0.04
N ARG A 140 18.66 10.43 0.32
CA ARG A 140 19.68 10.93 -0.61
C ARG A 140 19.53 10.23 -1.96
N PRO A 141 19.66 10.94 -3.08
CA PRO A 141 19.58 10.33 -4.41
C PRO A 141 20.53 9.14 -4.56
N GLY A 142 20.04 8.06 -5.14
CA GLY A 142 20.79 6.83 -5.39
C GLY A 142 20.91 5.87 -4.20
N THR A 143 20.25 6.13 -3.05
CA THR A 143 20.43 5.31 -1.84
C THR A 143 19.23 4.44 -1.47
N ALA A 144 18.18 4.38 -2.29
CA ALA A 144 16.96 3.63 -1.96
C ALA A 144 17.25 2.13 -1.70
N TRP A 145 18.07 1.50 -2.52
CA TRP A 145 18.38 0.07 -2.39
C TRP A 145 19.28 -0.23 -1.18
N GLU A 146 20.24 0.65 -0.89
CA GLU A 146 21.04 0.58 0.33
C GLU A 146 20.16 0.71 1.58
N PHE A 147 19.21 1.64 1.55
CA PHE A 147 18.26 1.83 2.64
C PHE A 147 17.34 0.60 2.83
N LEU A 148 16.84 0.01 1.74
CA LEU A 148 16.02 -1.21 1.82
C LEU A 148 16.80 -2.39 2.40
N GLU A 149 18.08 -2.53 2.09
CA GLU A 149 18.94 -3.54 2.70
C GLU A 149 19.20 -3.27 4.20
N LEU A 150 19.33 -2.01 4.59
CA LEU A 150 19.40 -1.59 5.99
C LEU A 150 18.10 -1.94 6.73
N VAL A 151 16.94 -1.71 6.12
CA VAL A 151 15.62 -2.12 6.66
C VAL A 151 15.59 -3.62 6.89
N ARG A 152 16.03 -4.42 5.90
CA ARG A 152 16.02 -5.88 5.99
C ARG A 152 16.89 -6.40 7.14
N THR A 153 18.09 -5.84 7.29
CA THR A 153 19.09 -6.36 8.22
C THR A 153 18.97 -5.82 9.64
N GLN A 154 18.39 -4.64 9.79
CA GLN A 154 18.30 -3.96 11.09
C GLN A 154 16.87 -3.54 11.46
N GLY A 155 16.11 -2.93 10.56
CA GLY A 155 14.77 -2.43 10.85
C GLY A 155 13.78 -3.53 11.19
N ILE A 156 13.72 -4.58 10.36
CA ILE A 156 12.81 -5.71 10.55
C ILE A 156 13.06 -6.38 11.92
N PRO A 157 14.27 -6.82 12.29
CA PRO A 157 14.49 -7.48 13.57
C PRO A 157 14.13 -6.61 14.79
N VAL A 158 14.28 -5.30 14.67
CA VAL A 158 13.96 -4.37 15.76
C VAL A 158 12.46 -4.23 15.94
N LEU A 159 11.69 -4.07 14.86
CA LEU A 159 10.23 -3.86 14.93
C LEU A 159 9.48 -5.17 15.21
N GLU A 160 9.99 -6.32 14.74
CA GLU A 160 9.44 -7.64 15.07
C GLU A 160 9.43 -7.94 16.58
N ARG A 161 10.33 -7.35 17.35
CA ARG A 161 10.32 -7.44 18.84
C ARG A 161 9.06 -6.85 19.46
N PHE A 162 8.38 -5.94 18.75
CA PHE A 162 7.11 -5.35 19.13
C PHE A 162 5.92 -6.01 18.43
N GLY A 163 6.14 -7.13 17.74
CA GLY A 163 5.11 -7.88 17.01
C GLY A 163 4.75 -7.28 15.64
N TRP A 164 5.44 -6.22 15.20
CA TRP A 164 5.21 -5.67 13.87
C TRP A 164 5.75 -6.61 12.80
N GLN A 165 5.03 -6.74 11.69
CA GLN A 165 5.49 -7.53 10.55
C GLN A 165 5.57 -6.64 9.30
N LEU A 166 6.71 -6.67 8.62
CA LEU A 166 6.83 -5.98 7.35
C LEU A 166 5.95 -6.69 6.30
N ILE A 167 5.06 -5.93 5.69
CA ILE A 167 4.21 -6.39 4.59
C ILE A 167 4.61 -5.77 3.26
N GLY A 168 5.35 -4.67 3.23
CA GLY A 168 5.80 -4.07 1.98
C GLY A 168 7.06 -3.23 2.16
N ALA A 169 7.98 -3.33 1.21
CA ALA A 169 9.22 -2.56 1.15
C ALA A 169 9.53 -2.23 -0.32
N PHE A 170 9.45 -0.95 -0.68
CA PHE A 170 9.43 -0.51 -2.07
C PHE A 170 10.29 0.72 -2.30
N ALA A 171 11.04 0.73 -3.41
CA ALA A 171 11.59 1.95 -3.98
C ALA A 171 10.58 2.55 -4.96
N THR A 172 10.44 3.87 -4.99
CA THR A 172 9.58 4.56 -5.96
C THR A 172 10.30 4.70 -7.28
N ALA A 173 9.72 4.15 -8.35
CA ALA A 173 10.24 4.31 -9.71
C ALA A 173 10.22 5.78 -10.16
N MET A 174 11.13 6.15 -11.06
CA MET A 174 11.22 7.50 -11.63
C MET A 174 11.50 8.62 -10.60
N ARG A 175 12.09 8.29 -9.45
CA ARG A 175 12.43 9.21 -8.35
C ARG A 175 13.93 9.25 -8.04
N ASN A 176 14.79 8.87 -9.01
CA ASN A 176 16.24 8.89 -8.84
C ASN A 176 16.73 8.11 -7.61
N ASP A 177 16.08 6.97 -7.31
CA ASP A 177 16.35 6.11 -6.15
C ASP A 177 16.43 6.90 -4.83
N SER A 178 15.52 7.86 -4.64
CA SER A 178 15.50 8.78 -3.49
C SER A 178 14.23 8.72 -2.66
N GLU A 179 13.31 7.81 -2.97
CA GLU A 179 12.07 7.66 -2.21
C GLU A 179 11.77 6.18 -1.95
N VAL A 180 11.44 5.85 -0.71
CA VAL A 180 11.08 4.49 -0.25
C VAL A 180 9.77 4.53 0.51
N ILE A 181 8.95 3.51 0.31
CA ILE A 181 7.74 3.25 1.10
C ILE A 181 7.91 1.92 1.83
N LEU A 182 7.61 1.93 3.14
CA LEU A 182 7.48 0.73 3.94
C LEU A 182 6.05 0.61 4.46
N LEU A 183 5.54 -0.63 4.48
CA LEU A 183 4.26 -0.97 5.07
C LEU A 183 4.44 -2.05 6.12
N TRP A 184 3.85 -1.84 7.28
CA TRP A 184 3.89 -2.76 8.41
C TRP A 184 2.48 -3.15 8.83
N SER A 185 2.27 -4.43 9.11
CA SER A 185 1.12 -4.92 9.85
C SER A 185 1.43 -4.88 11.35
N ILE A 186 0.50 -4.39 12.14
CA ILE A 186 0.60 -4.29 13.59
C ILE A 186 -0.59 -5.05 14.20
N PRO A 187 -0.36 -6.16 14.89
CA PRO A 187 -1.45 -7.05 15.33
C PRO A 187 -2.46 -6.38 16.25
N THR A 188 -2.03 -5.50 17.16
CA THR A 188 -2.91 -4.79 18.09
C THR A 188 -2.48 -3.34 18.32
N TRP A 189 -3.43 -2.50 18.73
CA TRP A 189 -3.16 -1.11 19.12
C TRP A 189 -2.19 -1.00 20.33
N GLU A 190 -2.22 -1.99 21.24
CA GLU A 190 -1.32 -2.05 22.37
C GLU A 190 0.12 -2.27 21.92
N GLN A 191 0.35 -3.10 20.90
CA GLN A 191 1.70 -3.32 20.34
C GLN A 191 2.24 -2.07 19.63
N TRP A 192 1.38 -1.33 18.92
CA TRP A 192 1.76 -0.01 18.44
C TRP A 192 2.14 0.92 19.58
N GLY A 193 1.28 1.05 20.61
CA GLY A 193 1.54 1.91 21.77
C GLY A 193 2.82 1.54 22.53
N ALA A 194 3.09 0.24 22.68
CA ALA A 194 4.33 -0.25 23.30
C ALA A 194 5.57 0.15 22.50
N CYS A 195 5.54 0.03 21.17
CA CYS A 195 6.62 0.45 20.31
C CYS A 195 6.86 1.97 20.41
N GLU A 196 5.79 2.79 20.36
CA GLU A 196 5.91 4.25 20.47
C GLU A 196 6.44 4.68 21.84
N ALA A 197 6.00 4.05 22.94
CA ALA A 197 6.50 4.34 24.28
C ALA A 197 7.98 3.99 24.43
N ALA A 198 8.47 2.95 23.74
CA ALA A 198 9.85 2.50 23.80
C ALA A 198 10.83 3.35 22.96
N GLN A 199 10.33 4.23 22.08
CA GLN A 199 11.13 4.96 21.07
C GLN A 199 12.35 5.73 21.59
N ARG A 200 12.37 6.12 22.87
CA ARG A 200 13.46 6.89 23.50
C ARG A 200 14.28 6.08 24.48
N GLY A 201 13.77 4.94 24.95
CA GLY A 201 14.39 4.14 26.01
C GLY A 201 14.98 2.81 25.53
N ASP A 202 14.48 2.26 24.44
CA ASP A 202 15.00 1.02 23.87
C ASP A 202 16.23 1.31 23.00
N SER A 203 17.37 0.74 23.38
CA SER A 203 18.66 1.00 22.70
C SER A 203 18.65 0.57 21.23
N ALA A 204 17.94 -0.52 20.89
CA ALA A 204 17.89 -0.99 19.51
C ALA A 204 17.00 -0.10 18.63
N LEU A 205 15.89 0.45 19.16
CA LEU A 205 15.10 1.45 18.45
C LEU A 205 15.85 2.76 18.26
N VAL A 206 16.62 3.20 19.27
CA VAL A 206 17.46 4.39 19.17
C VAL A 206 18.55 4.20 18.10
N GLU A 207 19.22 3.06 18.11
CA GLU A 207 20.25 2.74 17.11
C GLU A 207 19.64 2.63 15.71
N TRP A 208 18.52 1.94 15.56
CA TRP A 208 17.79 1.87 14.28
C TRP A 208 17.48 3.26 13.73
N LYS A 209 16.96 4.18 14.56
CA LYS A 209 16.71 5.56 14.17
C LYS A 209 17.96 6.31 13.73
N HIS A 210 19.06 6.09 14.45
CA HIS A 210 20.33 6.69 14.10
C HIS A 210 20.83 6.22 12.74
N GLN A 211 20.78 4.92 12.48
CA GLN A 211 21.14 4.32 11.19
C GLN A 211 20.24 4.83 10.05
N MET A 212 18.94 4.83 10.26
CA MET A 212 17.96 5.35 9.32
C MET A 212 18.24 6.82 8.97
N SER A 213 18.53 7.66 9.96
CA SER A 213 18.83 9.09 9.77
C SER A 213 20.13 9.35 9.01
N SER A 214 21.00 8.37 8.86
CA SER A 214 22.22 8.52 8.05
C SER A 214 21.93 8.61 6.55
N LEU A 215 20.81 8.04 6.08
CA LEU A 215 20.38 7.99 4.68
C LEU A 215 19.12 8.84 4.42
N ALA A 216 18.19 8.90 5.40
CA ALA A 216 16.95 9.63 5.26
C ALA A 216 17.13 11.13 5.48
N LEU A 217 16.61 11.93 4.52
CA LEU A 217 16.53 13.40 4.62
C LEU A 217 15.23 13.82 5.31
N ASP A 218 14.17 13.04 5.11
CA ASP A 218 12.86 13.22 5.73
C ASP A 218 12.16 11.88 5.88
N TRP A 219 11.28 11.78 6.87
CA TRP A 219 10.52 10.58 7.17
C TRP A 219 9.21 10.93 7.85
N GLU A 220 8.14 10.37 7.32
CA GLU A 220 6.84 10.43 7.96
C GLU A 220 6.24 9.03 8.12
N ARG A 221 5.51 8.83 9.22
CA ARG A 221 4.72 7.62 9.48
C ARG A 221 3.28 8.01 9.74
N CYS A 222 2.35 7.30 9.12
CA CYS A 222 0.94 7.38 9.49
C CYS A 222 0.39 5.99 9.79
N LEU A 223 -0.69 5.97 10.58
CA LEU A 223 -1.43 4.75 10.87
C LEU A 223 -2.61 4.61 9.94
N LEU A 224 -2.91 3.37 9.60
CA LEU A 224 -3.93 2.98 8.66
C LEU A 224 -4.84 1.91 9.28
N VAL A 225 -6.10 1.88 8.83
CA VAL A 225 -7.05 0.79 9.11
C VAL A 225 -7.59 0.25 7.79
N ASP A 226 -7.64 -1.06 7.64
CA ASP A 226 -7.99 -1.71 6.40
C ASP A 226 -9.49 -1.71 6.11
N SER A 227 -9.83 -1.80 4.82
CA SER A 227 -11.19 -2.02 4.34
C SER A 227 -11.70 -3.40 4.80
N PRO A 228 -13.02 -3.55 5.07
CA PRO A 228 -13.60 -4.85 5.40
C PRO A 228 -13.34 -5.96 4.39
N LEU A 229 -13.16 -5.62 3.11
CA LEU A 229 -12.84 -6.55 2.02
C LEU A 229 -11.35 -6.55 1.62
N CYS A 230 -10.48 -5.93 2.43
CA CYS A 230 -9.04 -5.97 2.19
C CYS A 230 -8.51 -7.42 2.23
N PRO A 231 -7.67 -7.85 1.28
CA PRO A 231 -7.12 -9.21 1.26
C PRO A 231 -6.42 -9.62 2.54
N LEU A 232 -5.69 -8.71 3.19
CA LEU A 232 -5.04 -8.98 4.48
C LEU A 232 -6.03 -9.24 5.63
N ARG A 233 -7.27 -8.76 5.51
CA ARG A 233 -8.34 -9.04 6.49
C ARG A 233 -9.09 -10.32 6.18
N THR A 234 -9.34 -10.59 4.88
CA THR A 234 -10.23 -11.69 4.46
C THR A 234 -9.47 -12.97 4.10
N GLY A 235 -8.14 -12.87 3.89
CA GLY A 235 -7.29 -13.94 3.38
C GLY A 235 -7.52 -14.25 1.89
N ARG A 236 -8.28 -13.41 1.15
CA ARG A 236 -8.61 -13.59 -0.26
C ARG A 236 -8.75 -12.28 -1.02
N GLN A 237 -8.64 -12.34 -2.33
CA GLN A 237 -9.02 -11.22 -3.18
C GLN A 237 -10.54 -10.97 -3.13
N PRO A 238 -10.99 -9.69 -3.23
CA PRO A 238 -12.39 -9.40 -3.49
C PRO A 238 -12.85 -10.08 -4.78
N SER A 239 -14.09 -10.54 -4.81
CA SER A 239 -14.66 -11.32 -5.90
C SER A 239 -15.91 -10.68 -6.48
N GLU A 240 -16.40 -11.21 -7.59
CA GLU A 240 -17.65 -10.77 -8.24
C GLU A 240 -18.86 -10.83 -7.27
N SER A 241 -18.86 -11.77 -6.33
CA SER A 241 -19.94 -11.89 -5.32
C SER A 241 -19.92 -10.80 -4.26
N ASP A 242 -18.83 -10.04 -4.14
CA ASP A 242 -18.72 -8.90 -3.21
C ASP A 242 -19.24 -7.59 -3.84
N ARG A 243 -19.52 -7.58 -5.16
CA ARG A 243 -19.96 -6.38 -5.87
C ARG A 243 -21.39 -5.98 -5.50
N ASP A 244 -21.58 -4.69 -5.38
CA ASP A 244 -22.92 -4.11 -5.30
C ASP A 244 -23.61 -4.16 -6.66
N SER A 245 -24.96 -4.19 -6.69
CA SER A 245 -25.75 -3.88 -7.88
C SER A 245 -25.60 -2.39 -8.19
N PHE A 246 -24.59 -2.08 -8.96
CA PHE A 246 -24.21 -0.71 -9.30
C PHE A 246 -24.86 -0.32 -10.62
N GLN A 247 -25.82 0.60 -10.57
CA GLN A 247 -26.36 1.26 -11.76
C GLN A 247 -25.64 2.60 -11.95
N LEU A 248 -25.16 2.85 -13.16
CA LEU A 248 -24.69 4.16 -13.54
C LEU A 248 -25.85 5.15 -13.42
N PRO A 249 -25.63 6.38 -12.91
CA PRO A 249 -26.62 7.43 -13.10
C PRO A 249 -26.80 7.69 -14.61
N ASP A 250 -28.06 7.78 -15.06
CA ASP A 250 -28.45 8.13 -16.44
C ASP A 250 -27.88 9.51 -16.86
#